data_ccb887ccf1b067a0f5e8b3adeb319ab6
#
_entry.id   ccb887ccf1b067a0f5e8b3adeb319ab6
#
_cell.length_a   1.000
_cell.length_b   1.000
_cell.length_c   1.000
_cell.angle_alpha   90.00
_cell.angle_beta   90.00
_cell.angle_gamma   90.00
#
_symmetry.space_group_name_H-M   'P 1'
#
loop_
_entity.id
_entity.type
_entity.pdbx_description
1 polymer ?
#
loop_
_entity_poly.entity_id
_entity_poly.type
_entity_poly.pdbx_seq_one_letter_code
_entity_poly.pdbx_strand_id
1 'polypeptide(L)'
;MCNIDSFKIDLKALPQGITEKEFKLTNEYFEAIDAPDVQRGELSSSLSVNRTDDFFELNFHTEGVVHIPCDICLDDMDQTIETNDRLVVKFGEEYSEDDDLVTVAENEGILDVAWFIYEFIELNIPIKHVHAPGKCNPAMIEKLNEHSAARSGEEEEDTVDPRWEALLKLKK
;
A
#
# COMPACT_ATOMS: atom_id res chain seq x y z
N MET A 1 -8.53 -13.53 17.58
CA MET A 1 -8.56 -12.07 17.87
C MET A 1 -7.15 -11.56 17.78
N CYS A 2 -6.88 -10.71 16.79
CA CYS A 2 -5.60 -10.04 16.68
C CYS A 2 -5.42 -9.11 17.88
N ASN A 3 -4.30 -9.22 18.58
CA ASN A 3 -3.99 -8.29 19.66
C ASN A 3 -3.26 -7.07 19.09
N ILE A 4 -4.02 -6.03 18.78
CA ILE A 4 -3.47 -4.78 18.22
C ILE A 4 -2.41 -4.13 19.14
N ASP A 5 -2.47 -4.40 20.44
CA ASP A 5 -1.46 -3.90 21.36
C ASP A 5 -0.06 -4.49 21.13
N SER A 6 0.05 -5.62 20.40
CA SER A 6 1.35 -6.18 20.02
C SER A 6 2.11 -5.31 19.02
N PHE A 7 1.41 -4.43 18.29
CA PHE A 7 1.97 -3.47 17.35
C PHE A 7 2.47 -2.19 18.03
N LYS A 8 2.16 -2.00 19.29
CA LYS A 8 2.67 -0.90 20.09
C LYS A 8 4.09 -1.19 20.57
N ILE A 9 4.98 -0.26 20.30
CA ILE A 9 6.40 -0.34 20.65
C ILE A 9 6.70 0.70 21.70
N ASP A 10 7.12 0.25 22.89
CA ASP A 10 7.66 1.15 23.91
C ASP A 10 9.12 1.47 23.56
N LEU A 11 9.32 2.64 22.96
CA LEU A 11 10.63 3.12 22.51
C LEU A 11 11.59 3.38 23.69
N LYS A 12 11.05 3.72 24.88
CA LYS A 12 11.85 3.95 26.08
C LYS A 12 12.44 2.67 26.63
N ALA A 13 11.68 1.58 26.55
CA ALA A 13 12.08 0.28 27.06
C ALA A 13 13.08 -0.45 26.14
N LEU A 14 13.26 -0.02 24.90
CA LEU A 14 14.18 -0.64 23.96
C LEU A 14 15.64 -0.47 24.42
N PRO A 15 16.47 -1.54 24.39
CA PRO A 15 17.90 -1.43 24.61
C PRO A 15 18.59 -0.65 23.48
N GLN A 16 19.78 -0.13 23.74
CA GLN A 16 20.61 0.39 22.64
C GLN A 16 21.01 -0.72 21.67
N GLY A 17 21.04 -0.38 20.39
CA GLY A 17 21.34 -1.30 19.30
C GLY A 17 20.08 -1.80 18.59
N ILE A 18 20.16 -2.99 18.04
CA ILE A 18 19.13 -3.55 17.16
C ILE A 18 18.19 -4.46 17.97
N THR A 19 16.88 -4.22 17.81
CA THR A 19 15.81 -5.07 18.31
C THR A 19 14.94 -5.52 17.15
N GLU A 20 14.68 -6.81 17.04
CA GLU A 20 13.84 -7.36 15.98
C GLU A 20 12.47 -7.78 16.53
N LYS A 21 11.44 -7.59 15.75
CA LYS A 21 10.06 -8.03 16.00
C LYS A 21 9.45 -8.60 14.71
N GLU A 22 8.57 -9.57 14.87
CA GLU A 22 7.80 -10.14 13.77
C GLU A 22 6.31 -9.99 14.04
N PHE A 23 5.56 -9.65 13.01
CA PHE A 23 4.11 -9.51 13.03
C PHE A 23 3.49 -10.41 11.98
N LYS A 24 2.42 -11.09 12.36
CA LYS A 24 1.57 -11.84 11.43
C LYS A 24 0.34 -11.01 11.13
N LEU A 25 0.13 -10.73 9.85
CA LEU A 25 -0.97 -9.92 9.34
C LEU A 25 -1.98 -10.86 8.69
N THR A 26 -3.06 -11.09 9.39
CA THR A 26 -4.18 -11.93 8.94
C THR A 26 -5.43 -11.06 8.77
N ASN A 27 -6.53 -11.63 8.30
CA ASN A 27 -7.80 -10.91 8.18
C ASN A 27 -8.19 -10.20 9.50
N GLU A 28 -7.87 -10.80 10.64
CA GLU A 28 -8.13 -10.18 11.95
C GLU A 28 -7.33 -8.91 12.21
N TYR A 29 -6.15 -8.77 11.59
CA TYR A 29 -5.37 -7.53 11.67
C TYR A 29 -6.04 -6.42 10.87
N PHE A 30 -6.44 -6.67 9.62
CA PHE A 30 -7.13 -5.68 8.79
C PHE A 30 -8.46 -5.25 9.39
N GLU A 31 -9.20 -6.18 10.00
CA GLU A 31 -10.43 -5.87 10.73
C GLU A 31 -10.15 -5.01 11.98
N ALA A 32 -9.08 -5.30 12.72
CA ALA A 32 -8.75 -4.61 13.97
C ALA A 32 -8.31 -3.15 13.77
N ILE A 33 -7.72 -2.83 12.61
CA ILE A 33 -7.34 -1.45 12.24
C ILE A 33 -8.42 -0.71 11.44
N ASP A 34 -9.57 -1.36 11.17
CA ASP A 34 -10.65 -0.84 10.31
C ASP A 34 -10.12 -0.44 8.92
N ALA A 35 -9.36 -1.34 8.29
CA ALA A 35 -8.69 -1.12 7.02
C ALA A 35 -9.69 -0.78 5.90
N PRO A 36 -9.52 0.36 5.18
CA PRO A 36 -10.52 0.83 4.22
C PRO A 36 -10.55 0.00 2.93
N ASP A 37 -9.42 -0.27 2.31
CA ASP A 37 -9.33 -0.83 0.97
C ASP A 37 -8.92 -2.31 0.98
N VAL A 38 -7.82 -2.65 1.68
CA VAL A 38 -7.35 -4.03 1.83
C VAL A 38 -7.85 -4.63 3.14
N GLN A 39 -8.85 -5.50 3.06
CA GLN A 39 -9.51 -6.08 4.23
C GLN A 39 -9.11 -7.53 4.49
N ARG A 40 -8.41 -8.18 3.56
CA ARG A 40 -8.06 -9.59 3.65
C ARG A 40 -6.67 -9.87 3.10
N GLY A 41 -5.95 -10.74 3.78
CA GLY A 41 -4.63 -11.17 3.36
C GLY A 41 -3.93 -12.05 4.39
N GLU A 42 -2.82 -12.62 3.97
CA GLU A 42 -1.88 -13.36 4.80
C GLU A 42 -0.47 -12.88 4.51
N LEU A 43 0.06 -12.06 5.41
CA LEU A 43 1.41 -11.49 5.27
C LEU A 43 2.19 -11.66 6.57
N SER A 44 3.49 -11.53 6.45
CA SER A 44 4.44 -11.48 7.54
C SER A 44 5.23 -10.19 7.44
N SER A 45 5.31 -9.43 8.51
CA SER A 45 6.13 -8.21 8.56
C SER A 45 7.20 -8.37 9.63
N SER A 46 8.45 -8.25 9.24
CA SER A 46 9.59 -8.17 10.16
C SER A 46 10.01 -6.72 10.32
N LEU A 47 10.22 -6.32 11.56
CA LEU A 47 10.64 -4.98 11.95
C LEU A 47 11.97 -5.06 12.68
N SER A 48 12.96 -4.34 12.17
CA SER A 48 14.24 -4.11 12.84
C SER A 48 14.28 -2.67 13.33
N VAL A 49 14.37 -2.48 14.64
CA VAL A 49 14.51 -1.18 15.29
C VAL A 49 15.93 -0.98 15.74
N ASN A 50 16.63 -0.02 15.17
CA ASN A 50 17.96 0.38 15.55
C ASN A 50 17.90 1.66 16.40
N ARG A 51 18.13 1.53 17.70
CA ARG A 51 18.16 2.67 18.62
C ARG A 51 19.53 3.31 18.62
N THR A 52 19.60 4.58 18.25
CA THR A 52 20.75 5.46 18.42
C THR A 52 20.53 6.42 19.59
N ASP A 53 21.49 7.30 19.86
CA ASP A 53 21.37 8.27 20.96
C ASP A 53 20.27 9.31 20.71
N ASP A 54 20.04 9.71 19.44
CA ASP A 54 19.17 10.81 19.08
C ASP A 54 17.86 10.38 18.39
N PHE A 55 17.83 9.19 17.79
CA PHE A 55 16.68 8.71 17.02
C PHE A 55 16.63 7.19 16.96
N PHE A 56 15.48 6.69 16.50
CA PHE A 56 15.23 5.29 16.19
C PHE A 56 15.08 5.14 14.68
N GLU A 57 15.78 4.18 14.11
CA GLU A 57 15.61 3.79 12.71
C GLU A 57 14.84 2.47 12.67
N LEU A 58 13.67 2.52 12.06
CA LEU A 58 12.79 1.37 11.90
C LEU A 58 12.86 0.91 10.45
N ASN A 59 13.26 -0.33 10.23
CA ASN A 59 13.28 -0.95 8.92
C ASN A 59 12.25 -2.07 8.90
N PHE A 60 11.28 -1.97 7.99
CA PHE A 60 10.22 -2.94 7.80
C PHE A 60 10.51 -3.76 6.56
N HIS A 61 10.28 -5.05 6.65
CA HIS A 61 10.21 -5.95 5.50
C HIS A 61 8.91 -6.72 5.60
N THR A 62 8.03 -6.52 4.64
CA THR A 62 6.70 -7.14 4.63
C THR A 62 6.53 -7.95 3.36
N GLU A 63 6.16 -9.23 3.50
CA GLU A 63 5.93 -10.16 2.41
C GLU A 63 4.66 -10.97 2.63
N GLY A 64 4.01 -11.34 1.52
CA GLY A 64 2.83 -12.21 1.54
C GLY A 64 1.85 -11.90 0.44
N VAL A 65 0.57 -12.15 0.70
CA VAL A 65 -0.51 -12.01 -0.29
C VAL A 65 -1.68 -11.27 0.32
N VAL A 66 -2.20 -10.30 -0.43
CA VAL A 66 -3.48 -9.64 -0.12
C VAL A 66 -4.54 -10.06 -1.14
N HIS A 67 -5.80 -10.05 -0.72
CA HIS A 67 -6.95 -10.34 -1.57
C HIS A 67 -7.68 -9.03 -1.88
N ILE A 68 -7.62 -8.63 -3.15
CA ILE A 68 -8.19 -7.37 -3.64
C ILE A 68 -9.06 -7.62 -4.86
N PRO A 69 -10.04 -6.75 -5.17
CA PRO A 69 -10.84 -6.90 -6.37
C PRO A 69 -10.03 -6.60 -7.64
N CYS A 70 -10.25 -7.36 -8.69
CA CYS A 70 -9.66 -7.11 -10.00
C CYS A 70 -10.30 -5.88 -10.65
N ASP A 71 -9.51 -4.96 -11.21
CA ASP A 71 -10.00 -3.73 -11.87
C ASP A 71 -10.92 -3.98 -13.08
N ILE A 72 -10.88 -5.18 -13.67
CA ILE A 72 -11.66 -5.49 -14.86
C ILE A 72 -12.94 -6.24 -14.50
N CYS A 73 -12.86 -7.33 -13.72
CA CYS A 73 -14.02 -8.18 -13.48
C CYS A 73 -14.61 -8.06 -12.09
N LEU A 74 -13.97 -7.30 -11.19
CA LEU A 74 -14.35 -7.06 -9.80
C LEU A 74 -14.38 -8.32 -8.92
N ASP A 75 -14.01 -9.48 -9.45
CA ASP A 75 -13.81 -10.67 -8.64
C ASP A 75 -12.50 -10.56 -7.86
N ASP A 76 -12.42 -11.19 -6.70
CA ASP A 76 -11.23 -11.21 -5.87
C ASP A 76 -10.04 -11.84 -6.60
N MET A 77 -8.88 -11.26 -6.39
CA MET A 77 -7.61 -11.78 -6.88
C MET A 77 -6.54 -11.72 -5.80
N ASP A 78 -5.56 -12.59 -5.93
CA ASP A 78 -4.39 -12.60 -5.08
C ASP A 78 -3.35 -11.64 -5.64
N GLN A 79 -2.94 -10.68 -4.82
CA GLN A 79 -1.85 -9.77 -5.12
C GLN A 79 -0.69 -10.05 -4.17
N THR A 80 0.45 -10.42 -4.74
CA THR A 80 1.69 -10.59 -3.97
C THR A 80 2.24 -9.24 -3.57
N ILE A 81 2.63 -9.12 -2.32
CA ILE A 81 3.28 -7.95 -1.72
C ILE A 81 4.67 -8.37 -1.25
N GLU A 82 5.66 -7.56 -1.58
CA GLU A 82 7.01 -7.63 -1.05
C GLU A 82 7.54 -6.20 -0.99
N THR A 83 7.66 -5.65 0.21
CA THR A 83 8.07 -4.26 0.40
C THR A 83 9.14 -4.12 1.49
N ASN A 84 10.01 -3.14 1.31
CA ASN A 84 11.04 -2.76 2.28
C ASN A 84 10.93 -1.26 2.52
N ASP A 85 10.51 -0.90 3.71
CA ASP A 85 10.22 0.47 4.08
C ASP A 85 11.04 0.90 5.28
N ARG A 86 11.30 2.19 5.36
CA ARG A 86 12.10 2.78 6.44
C ARG A 86 11.36 3.94 7.05
N LEU A 87 11.41 4.01 8.37
CA LEU A 87 10.86 5.11 9.15
C LEU A 87 11.91 5.57 10.17
N VAL A 88 12.04 6.87 10.32
CA VAL A 88 12.88 7.47 11.37
C VAL A 88 11.98 8.05 12.45
N VAL A 89 12.25 7.69 13.69
CA VAL A 89 11.45 8.14 14.83
C VAL A 89 12.32 8.89 15.82
N LYS A 90 11.86 10.02 16.30
CA LYS A 90 12.49 10.81 17.35
C LYS A 90 11.51 11.17 18.45
N PHE A 91 12.01 11.50 19.62
CA PHE A 91 11.19 12.11 20.67
C PHE A 91 11.00 13.61 20.43
N GLY A 92 9.84 14.13 20.83
CA GLY A 92 9.51 15.53 20.78
C GLY A 92 8.43 15.91 21.78
N GLU A 93 7.96 17.14 21.71
CA GLU A 93 6.92 17.65 22.63
C GLU A 93 5.54 17.09 22.30
N GLU A 94 5.22 16.98 20.99
CA GLU A 94 3.95 16.48 20.47
C GLU A 94 4.18 15.46 19.37
N TYR A 95 3.16 14.62 19.14
CA TYR A 95 3.16 13.67 18.04
C TYR A 95 3.03 14.41 16.70
N SER A 96 3.87 14.07 15.73
CA SER A 96 3.77 14.55 14.35
C SER A 96 4.37 13.55 13.38
N GLU A 97 3.83 13.55 12.16
CA GLU A 97 4.32 12.78 11.03
C GLU A 97 4.73 13.75 9.92
N ASP A 98 5.91 13.57 9.35
CA ASP A 98 6.46 14.38 8.29
C ASP A 98 7.30 13.48 7.36
N ASP A 99 6.72 13.04 6.25
CA ASP A 99 7.27 12.03 5.35
C ASP A 99 7.77 10.78 6.10
N ASP A 100 9.07 10.51 6.07
CA ASP A 100 9.69 9.35 6.72
C ASP A 100 10.05 9.60 8.20
N LEU A 101 9.74 10.78 8.73
CA LEU A 101 10.08 11.19 10.10
C LEU A 101 8.85 11.27 10.99
N VAL A 102 8.78 10.41 11.98
CA VAL A 102 7.74 10.44 13.01
C VAL A 102 8.31 11.00 14.31
N THR A 103 7.60 11.97 14.88
CA THR A 103 7.91 12.49 16.21
C THR A 103 6.93 11.91 17.21
N VAL A 104 7.43 11.24 18.23
CA VAL A 104 6.64 10.65 19.31
C VAL A 104 6.76 11.51 20.56
N ALA A 105 5.63 11.80 21.19
CA ALA A 105 5.64 12.57 22.43
C ALA A 105 6.47 11.87 23.51
N GLU A 106 7.43 12.60 24.07
CA GLU A 106 8.38 12.01 25.04
C GLU A 106 7.69 11.48 26.30
N ASN A 107 6.58 12.07 26.72
CA ASN A 107 5.82 11.62 27.88
C ASN A 107 5.23 10.22 27.70
N GLU A 108 4.76 9.88 26.51
CA GLU A 108 4.17 8.58 26.16
C GLU A 108 5.22 7.56 25.77
N GLY A 109 6.09 7.89 24.82
CA GLY A 109 7.18 7.03 24.35
C GLY A 109 6.72 5.76 23.64
N ILE A 110 5.45 5.69 23.24
CA ILE A 110 4.85 4.53 22.57
C ILE A 110 4.58 4.89 21.12
N LEU A 111 5.04 4.04 20.21
CA LEU A 111 4.75 4.12 18.77
C LEU A 111 3.85 2.93 18.39
N ASP A 112 2.71 3.23 17.76
CA ASP A 112 1.87 2.21 17.14
C ASP A 112 2.30 2.06 15.67
N VAL A 113 2.77 0.87 15.29
CA VAL A 113 3.25 0.59 13.92
C VAL A 113 2.20 -0.10 13.07
N ALA A 114 1.02 -0.39 13.60
CA ALA A 114 0.01 -1.13 12.86
C ALA A 114 -0.42 -0.39 11.59
N TRP A 115 -0.67 0.91 11.71
CA TRP A 115 -1.12 1.72 10.57
C TRP A 115 -0.02 1.93 9.53
N PHE A 116 1.23 2.16 9.94
CA PHE A 116 2.36 2.28 9.03
C PHE A 116 2.58 1.03 8.17
N ILE A 117 2.49 -0.15 8.79
CA ILE A 117 2.60 -1.42 8.04
C ILE A 117 1.48 -1.52 6.99
N TYR A 118 0.27 -1.10 7.32
CA TYR A 118 -0.86 -1.09 6.39
C TYR A 118 -0.61 -0.14 5.21
N GLU A 119 -0.16 1.09 5.47
CA GLU A 119 0.17 2.07 4.44
C GLU A 119 1.26 1.56 3.49
N PHE A 120 2.31 0.92 4.01
CA PHE A 120 3.36 0.32 3.17
C PHE A 120 2.81 -0.79 2.27
N ILE A 121 1.88 -1.59 2.76
CA ILE A 121 1.19 -2.60 1.96
C ILE A 121 0.39 -1.94 0.84
N GLU A 122 -0.42 -0.93 1.15
CA GLU A 122 -1.24 -0.21 0.16
C GLU A 122 -0.41 0.48 -0.92
N LEU A 123 0.65 1.17 -0.53
CA LEU A 123 1.55 1.85 -1.47
C LEU A 123 2.28 0.87 -2.40
N ASN A 124 2.42 -0.39 -2.01
CA ASN A 124 3.02 -1.42 -2.84
C ASN A 124 2.03 -2.08 -3.84
N ILE A 125 0.73 -1.86 -3.68
CA ILE A 125 -0.27 -2.37 -4.62
C ILE A 125 -0.15 -1.59 -5.94
N PRO A 126 0.01 -2.27 -7.10
CA PRO A 126 0.03 -1.60 -8.39
C PRO A 126 -1.26 -0.83 -8.64
N ILE A 127 -1.17 0.38 -9.21
CA ILE A 127 -2.34 1.21 -9.59
C ILE A 127 -3.33 0.43 -10.46
N LYS A 128 -2.81 -0.48 -11.29
CA LYS A 128 -3.62 -1.38 -12.10
C LYS A 128 -3.32 -2.81 -11.68
N HIS A 129 -4.32 -3.46 -11.11
CA HIS A 129 -4.24 -4.85 -10.68
C HIS A 129 -5.36 -5.66 -11.34
N VAL A 130 -4.97 -6.63 -12.15
CA VAL A 130 -5.87 -7.43 -12.97
C VAL A 130 -5.45 -8.89 -12.95
N HIS A 131 -6.42 -9.80 -13.10
CA HIS A 131 -6.10 -11.21 -13.28
C HIS A 131 -5.16 -11.43 -14.47
N ALA A 132 -4.40 -12.50 -14.42
CA ALA A 132 -3.62 -12.95 -15.57
C ALA A 132 -4.53 -13.09 -16.83
N PRO A 133 -3.99 -12.91 -18.03
CA PRO A 133 -4.78 -12.98 -19.27
C PRO A 133 -5.65 -14.22 -19.34
N GLY A 134 -6.94 -14.04 -19.61
CA GLY A 134 -7.93 -15.11 -19.69
C GLY A 134 -8.43 -15.68 -18.36
N LYS A 135 -8.06 -15.09 -17.22
CA LYS A 135 -8.53 -15.50 -15.89
C LYS A 135 -9.66 -14.65 -15.32
N CYS A 136 -9.97 -13.52 -15.94
CA CYS A 136 -11.11 -12.70 -15.55
C CYS A 136 -12.43 -13.44 -15.78
N ASN A 137 -13.43 -13.07 -15.00
CA ASN A 137 -14.79 -13.61 -15.11
C ASN A 137 -15.37 -13.40 -16.52
N PRO A 138 -15.69 -14.49 -17.27
CA PRO A 138 -16.14 -14.37 -18.67
C PRO A 138 -17.43 -13.56 -18.82
N ALA A 139 -18.37 -13.70 -17.89
CA ALA A 139 -19.64 -12.97 -17.96
C ALA A 139 -19.46 -11.46 -17.79
N MET A 140 -18.48 -11.03 -16.97
CA MET A 140 -18.16 -9.62 -16.83
C MET A 140 -17.45 -9.09 -18.07
N ILE A 141 -16.53 -9.86 -18.65
CA ILE A 141 -15.84 -9.49 -19.89
C ILE A 141 -16.84 -9.32 -21.05
N GLU A 142 -17.83 -10.21 -21.16
CA GLU A 142 -18.90 -10.11 -22.16
C GLU A 142 -19.68 -8.80 -22.00
N LYS A 143 -20.11 -8.47 -20.78
CA LYS A 143 -20.80 -7.20 -20.49
C LYS A 143 -19.93 -5.96 -20.77
N LEU A 144 -18.65 -6.01 -20.42
CA LEU A 144 -17.74 -4.91 -20.75
C LEU A 144 -17.59 -4.72 -22.25
N ASN A 145 -17.55 -5.80 -23.02
CA ASN A 145 -17.48 -5.73 -24.48
C ASN A 145 -18.78 -5.19 -25.09
N GLU A 146 -19.94 -5.56 -24.54
CA GLU A 146 -21.26 -5.05 -24.99
C GLU A 146 -21.38 -3.53 -24.76
N HIS A 147 -20.81 -3.02 -23.65
CA HIS A 147 -20.88 -1.61 -23.25
C HIS A 147 -19.62 -0.82 -23.58
N SER A 148 -18.56 -1.50 -24.05
CA SER A 148 -17.39 -0.78 -24.53
C SER A 148 -17.83 0.05 -25.74
N ALA A 149 -17.55 1.36 -25.69
CA ALA A 149 -17.63 2.19 -26.88
C ALA A 149 -16.65 1.59 -27.90
N ALA A 150 -17.10 0.61 -28.66
CA ALA A 150 -16.41 0.21 -29.85
C ALA A 150 -16.26 1.51 -30.67
N ARG A 151 -15.05 2.04 -30.73
CA ARG A 151 -14.68 2.81 -31.90
C ARG A 151 -14.87 1.81 -33.04
N SER A 152 -16.03 1.83 -33.61
CA SER A 152 -16.23 1.36 -34.97
C SER A 152 -15.41 2.31 -35.85
N GLY A 153 -14.10 2.10 -35.78
CA GLY A 153 -13.18 2.70 -36.71
C GLY A 153 -13.30 1.92 -37.99
N GLU A 154 -14.27 2.28 -38.82
CA GLU A 154 -13.92 2.50 -40.21
C GLU A 154 -12.73 3.46 -40.14
N GLU A 155 -11.63 3.11 -40.79
CA GLU A 155 -10.46 3.97 -41.02
C GLU A 155 -10.95 5.27 -41.70
N GLU A 156 -11.58 6.16 -40.94
CA GLU A 156 -11.67 7.54 -41.32
C GLU A 156 -10.25 8.07 -41.26
N GLU A 157 -9.69 8.34 -42.45
CA GLU A 157 -8.46 9.09 -42.66
C GLU A 157 -8.31 10.13 -41.55
N ASP A 158 -7.14 10.19 -40.98
CA ASP A 158 -6.66 11.07 -39.89
C ASP A 158 -7.08 12.55 -40.12
N THR A 159 -8.38 12.84 -40.12
CA THR A 159 -8.86 14.23 -40.14
C THR A 159 -8.67 14.79 -38.76
N VAL A 160 -7.52 15.42 -38.54
CA VAL A 160 -7.24 16.15 -37.31
C VAL A 160 -8.38 17.15 -37.07
N ASP A 161 -9.03 17.09 -35.92
CA ASP A 161 -10.06 18.05 -35.52
C ASP A 161 -9.52 19.48 -35.78
N PRO A 162 -10.25 20.33 -36.52
CA PRO A 162 -9.81 21.69 -36.86
C PRO A 162 -9.34 22.52 -35.66
N ARG A 163 -9.82 22.21 -34.46
CA ARG A 163 -9.38 22.87 -33.21
C ARG A 163 -7.93 22.57 -32.85
N TRP A 164 -7.38 21.45 -33.35
CA TRP A 164 -6.00 21.01 -33.08
C TRP A 164 -5.03 21.31 -34.24
N GLU A 165 -5.54 21.86 -35.34
CA GLU A 165 -4.73 22.17 -36.55
C GLU A 165 -3.57 23.12 -36.23
N ALA A 166 -3.77 24.02 -35.28
CA ALA A 166 -2.72 24.96 -34.83
C ALA A 166 -1.52 24.23 -34.16
N LEU A 167 -1.74 23.08 -33.54
CA LEU A 167 -0.69 22.30 -32.88
C LEU A 167 0.17 21.48 -33.85
N LEU A 168 -0.32 21.20 -35.06
CA LEU A 168 0.47 20.54 -36.11
C LEU A 168 1.67 21.39 -36.53
N LYS A 169 1.60 22.73 -36.39
CA LYS A 169 2.67 23.66 -36.73
C LYS A 169 3.82 23.65 -35.71
N LEU A 170 3.63 23.04 -34.54
CA LEU A 170 4.63 22.91 -33.48
C LEU A 170 5.48 21.65 -33.62
N LYS A 171 5.15 20.75 -34.53
CA LYS A 171 5.91 19.53 -34.82
C LYS A 171 6.97 19.85 -35.87
N LYS A 172 8.09 20.45 -35.43
CA LYS A 172 9.35 20.60 -36.18
C LYS A 172 10.45 19.82 -35.52
#